data_ff609f647340d007524780f222f229da
#
_entry.id   ff609f647340d007524780f222f229da
#
_cell.length_a   1.000
_cell.length_b   1.000
_cell.length_c   1.000
_cell.angle_alpha   90.00
_cell.angle_beta   90.00
_cell.angle_gamma   90.00
#
_symmetry.space_group_name_H-M   'P 1'
#
loop_
_entity.id
_entity.type
_entity.pdbx_description
1 polymer ?
#
loop_
_entity_poly.entity_id
_entity_poly.type
_entity_poly.pdbx_seq_one_letter_code
_entity_poly.pdbx_strand_id
1 'polypeptide(L)'
;MTDGSERPDRELVRAVVEERDEHAFRALYRRHTPRLHRFALRLAAGDPAEAEDVVHETWVRAVLGFPTFAWRSTVPTWLAGIAVNCIRERWRPDAAALADVPEPATEDRRLTGLLDRLDLEREIARLPAGGRAVLVLHDLEGYTHEEIAAALGIEAGTSKSQLSRARQSLRTLLGRQPHEGRVDP
;
A
#
# COMPACT_ATOMS: atom_id res chain seq x y z
N MET A 1 -6.89 14.31 32.28
CA MET A 1 -7.28 13.91 30.90
C MET A 1 -6.08 13.19 30.31
N THR A 2 -6.07 11.86 30.36
CA THR A 2 -4.99 11.03 29.81
C THR A 2 -5.06 11.13 28.30
N ASP A 3 -3.98 11.61 27.68
CA ASP A 3 -3.89 11.69 26.23
C ASP A 3 -4.04 10.27 25.65
N GLY A 4 -5.08 10.04 24.85
CA GLY A 4 -5.37 8.76 24.23
C GLY A 4 -4.26 8.24 23.29
N SER A 5 -3.16 9.01 23.16
CA SER A 5 -1.97 8.66 22.37
C SER A 5 -1.13 7.53 22.99
N GLU A 6 -1.26 7.25 24.29
CA GLU A 6 -0.47 6.21 24.98
C GLU A 6 -1.19 4.86 25.09
N ARG A 7 -2.53 4.82 24.88
CA ARG A 7 -3.29 3.57 25.00
C ARG A 7 -2.96 2.62 23.83
N PRO A 8 -2.81 1.30 24.10
CA PRO A 8 -2.63 0.30 23.06
C PRO A 8 -3.83 0.26 22.10
N ASP A 9 -3.60 -0.08 20.80
CA ASP A 9 -4.67 -0.20 19.81
C ASP A 9 -5.80 -1.13 20.27
N ARG A 10 -5.48 -2.21 21.02
CA ARG A 10 -6.46 -3.16 21.51
C ARG A 10 -7.45 -2.54 22.48
N GLU A 11 -6.99 -1.66 23.34
CA GLU A 11 -7.85 -0.93 24.28
C GLU A 11 -8.69 0.12 23.57
N LEU A 12 -8.10 0.82 22.59
CA LEU A 12 -8.82 1.81 21.79
C LEU A 12 -9.92 1.17 20.96
N VAL A 13 -9.62 0.06 20.28
CA VAL A 13 -10.63 -0.68 19.50
C VAL A 13 -11.75 -1.19 20.39
N ARG A 14 -11.43 -1.73 21.58
CA ARG A 14 -12.45 -2.18 22.54
C ARG A 14 -13.35 -1.03 22.96
N ALA A 15 -12.78 0.13 23.31
CA ALA A 15 -13.57 1.30 23.72
C ALA A 15 -14.47 1.80 22.58
N VAL A 16 -13.99 1.75 21.33
CA VAL A 16 -14.84 2.08 20.15
C VAL A 16 -16.01 1.11 20.02
N VAL A 17 -15.77 -0.18 20.18
CA VAL A 17 -16.80 -1.22 19.97
C VAL A 17 -17.82 -1.27 21.12
N GLU A 18 -17.34 -1.30 22.37
CA GLU A 18 -18.17 -1.54 23.55
C GLU A 18 -18.81 -0.25 24.09
N GLU A 19 -18.05 0.85 24.07
CA GLU A 19 -18.42 2.13 24.69
C GLU A 19 -18.83 3.20 23.68
N ARG A 20 -18.64 2.94 22.38
CA ARG A 20 -18.82 3.94 21.30
C ARG A 20 -17.99 5.22 21.57
N ASP A 21 -16.80 5.05 22.15
CA ASP A 21 -15.94 6.15 22.54
C ASP A 21 -15.32 6.85 21.31
N GLU A 22 -15.84 8.04 21.01
CA GLU A 22 -15.32 8.87 19.91
C GLU A 22 -13.87 9.33 20.13
N HIS A 23 -13.41 9.50 21.37
CA HIS A 23 -12.04 9.90 21.65
C HIS A 23 -11.08 8.75 21.34
N ALA A 24 -11.47 7.52 21.66
CA ALA A 24 -10.73 6.31 21.28
C ALA A 24 -10.65 6.17 19.73
N PHE A 25 -11.77 6.41 19.04
CA PHE A 25 -11.75 6.41 17.57
C PHE A 25 -10.83 7.50 17.01
N ARG A 26 -10.92 8.74 17.49
CA ARG A 26 -10.04 9.84 17.07
C ARG A 26 -8.57 9.53 17.32
N ALA A 27 -8.24 8.83 18.42
CA ALA A 27 -6.88 8.40 18.70
C ALA A 27 -6.37 7.38 17.68
N LEU A 28 -7.15 6.35 17.35
CA LEU A 28 -6.84 5.38 16.29
C LEU A 28 -6.67 6.07 14.93
N TYR A 29 -7.62 6.94 14.59
CA TYR A 29 -7.62 7.69 13.32
C TYR A 29 -6.35 8.52 13.17
N ARG A 30 -6.02 9.35 14.16
CA ARG A 30 -4.79 10.18 14.14
C ARG A 30 -3.52 9.35 14.08
N ARG A 31 -3.46 8.21 14.77
CA ARG A 31 -2.30 7.31 14.83
C ARG A 31 -2.03 6.64 13.49
N HIS A 32 -3.06 6.14 12.82
CA HIS A 32 -2.91 5.26 11.67
C HIS A 32 -3.14 5.92 10.31
N THR A 33 -3.94 7.01 10.24
CA THR A 33 -4.24 7.69 8.97
C THR A 33 -3.00 8.19 8.20
N PRO A 34 -1.96 8.76 8.83
CA PRO A 34 -0.80 9.23 8.07
C PRO A 34 -0.06 8.12 7.31
N ARG A 35 0.01 6.91 7.89
CA ARG A 35 0.58 5.74 7.23
C ARG A 35 -0.36 5.20 6.17
N LEU A 36 -1.64 5.06 6.49
CA LEU A 36 -2.67 4.59 5.57
C LEU A 36 -2.77 5.49 4.33
N HIS A 37 -2.73 6.82 4.52
CA HIS A 37 -2.77 7.77 3.40
C HIS A 37 -1.57 7.62 2.47
N ARG A 38 -0.35 7.51 3.00
CA ARG A 38 0.85 7.26 2.17
C ARG A 38 0.74 5.96 1.40
N PHE A 39 0.22 4.91 2.03
CA PHE A 39 -0.04 3.62 1.39
C PHE A 39 -1.08 3.75 0.26
N ALA A 40 -2.23 4.38 0.54
CA ALA A 40 -3.27 4.63 -0.45
C ALA A 40 -2.77 5.46 -1.63
N LEU A 41 -1.99 6.52 -1.36
CA LEU A 41 -1.41 7.38 -2.41
C LEU A 41 -0.50 6.60 -3.37
N ARG A 42 0.29 5.66 -2.86
CA ARG A 42 1.11 4.78 -3.71
C ARG A 42 0.25 3.86 -4.57
N LEU A 43 -0.79 3.27 -4.00
CA LEU A 43 -1.72 2.41 -4.74
C LEU A 43 -2.50 3.20 -5.80
N ALA A 44 -2.89 4.43 -5.50
CA ALA A 44 -3.61 5.35 -6.38
C ALA A 44 -2.71 6.05 -7.42
N ALA A 45 -1.48 5.56 -7.69
CA ALA A 45 -0.54 6.18 -8.63
C ALA A 45 -0.21 7.67 -8.34
N GLY A 46 -0.29 8.08 -7.09
CA GLY A 46 -0.03 9.46 -6.68
C GLY A 46 -1.24 10.40 -6.81
N ASP A 47 -2.41 9.89 -7.16
CA ASP A 47 -3.66 10.69 -7.18
C ASP A 47 -4.15 10.94 -5.74
N PRO A 48 -4.12 12.19 -5.26
CA PRO A 48 -4.51 12.51 -3.89
C PRO A 48 -6.02 12.36 -3.66
N ALA A 49 -6.86 12.64 -4.65
CA ALA A 49 -8.31 12.53 -4.51
C ALA A 49 -8.72 11.06 -4.38
N GLU A 50 -8.18 10.18 -5.22
CA GLU A 50 -8.40 8.74 -5.11
C GLU A 50 -7.87 8.18 -3.78
N ALA A 51 -6.69 8.65 -3.33
CA ALA A 51 -6.11 8.22 -2.05
C ALA A 51 -6.98 8.63 -0.85
N GLU A 52 -7.52 9.86 -0.83
CA GLU A 52 -8.42 10.35 0.21
C GLU A 52 -9.71 9.52 0.27
N ASP A 53 -10.29 9.23 -0.89
CA ASP A 53 -11.47 8.38 -1.01
C ASP A 53 -11.23 6.96 -0.47
N VAL A 54 -10.07 6.35 -0.83
CA VAL A 54 -9.68 5.03 -0.31
C VAL A 54 -9.50 5.05 1.20
N VAL A 55 -8.86 6.09 1.74
CA VAL A 55 -8.68 6.26 3.19
C VAL A 55 -10.04 6.38 3.89
N HIS A 56 -10.92 7.22 3.36
CA HIS A 56 -12.26 7.39 3.92
C HIS A 56 -13.04 6.08 3.95
N GLU A 57 -13.14 5.40 2.81
CA GLU A 57 -13.84 4.12 2.68
C GLU A 57 -13.22 3.04 3.57
N THR A 58 -11.89 3.03 3.70
CA THR A 58 -11.18 2.12 4.60
C THR A 58 -11.61 2.32 6.05
N TRP A 59 -11.72 3.57 6.52
CA TRP A 59 -12.15 3.85 7.88
C TRP A 59 -13.62 3.52 8.12
N VAL A 60 -14.50 3.77 7.14
CA VAL A 60 -15.91 3.36 7.21
C VAL A 60 -16.01 1.85 7.40
N ARG A 61 -15.31 1.06 6.56
CA ARG A 61 -15.29 -0.39 6.65
C ARG A 61 -14.61 -0.90 7.93
N ALA A 62 -13.56 -0.21 8.38
CA ALA A 62 -12.86 -0.56 9.60
C ALA A 62 -13.75 -0.43 10.84
N VAL A 63 -14.50 0.66 10.98
CA VAL A 63 -15.44 0.85 12.09
C VAL A 63 -16.49 -0.27 12.14
N LEU A 64 -17.02 -0.64 10.97
CA LEU A 64 -17.98 -1.75 10.86
C LEU A 64 -17.34 -3.11 11.13
N GLY A 65 -16.07 -3.28 10.83
CA GLY A 65 -15.31 -4.53 10.97
C GLY A 65 -14.65 -4.72 12.35
N PHE A 66 -14.46 -3.68 13.15
CA PHE A 66 -13.83 -3.80 14.47
C PHE A 66 -14.47 -4.85 15.39
N PRO A 67 -15.82 -5.01 15.45
CA PRO A 67 -16.45 -6.04 16.29
C PRO A 67 -16.00 -7.46 15.95
N THR A 68 -15.60 -7.72 14.70
CA THR A 68 -15.17 -9.04 14.21
C THR A 68 -13.67 -9.14 13.99
N PHE A 69 -12.90 -8.09 14.32
CA PHE A 69 -11.46 -8.10 14.15
C PHE A 69 -10.79 -9.09 15.10
N ALA A 70 -10.31 -10.19 14.54
CA ALA A 70 -9.83 -11.35 15.29
C ALA A 70 -8.38 -11.20 15.83
N TRP A 71 -7.73 -10.05 15.68
CA TRP A 71 -6.35 -9.77 16.12
C TRP A 71 -5.28 -10.74 15.55
N ARG A 72 -5.52 -11.27 14.34
CA ARG A 72 -4.55 -12.10 13.61
C ARG A 72 -3.40 -11.29 13.01
N SER A 73 -3.55 -9.99 12.95
CA SER A 73 -2.58 -9.01 12.45
C SER A 73 -2.63 -7.74 13.30
N THR A 74 -1.73 -6.81 13.05
CA THR A 74 -1.79 -5.46 13.64
C THR A 74 -2.90 -4.63 12.99
N VAL A 75 -3.38 -3.58 13.68
CA VAL A 75 -4.37 -2.64 13.11
C VAL A 75 -3.88 -2.03 11.79
N PRO A 76 -2.62 -1.54 11.66
CA PRO A 76 -2.14 -1.02 10.38
C PRO A 76 -2.18 -2.04 9.23
N THR A 77 -1.77 -3.28 9.49
CA THR A 77 -1.80 -4.35 8.48
C THR A 77 -3.24 -4.68 8.06
N TRP A 78 -4.16 -4.72 9.01
CA TRP A 78 -5.56 -4.97 8.73
C TRP A 78 -6.20 -3.82 7.92
N LEU A 79 -5.92 -2.56 8.28
CA LEU A 79 -6.37 -1.39 7.51
C LEU A 79 -5.81 -1.40 6.09
N ALA A 80 -4.55 -1.77 5.91
CA ALA A 80 -3.96 -1.89 4.57
C ALA A 80 -4.67 -2.97 3.74
N GLY A 81 -5.05 -4.10 4.33
CA GLY A 81 -5.87 -5.12 3.66
C GLY A 81 -7.23 -4.60 3.20
N ILE A 82 -7.92 -3.79 4.02
CA ILE A 82 -9.19 -3.13 3.64
C ILE A 82 -8.93 -2.16 2.48
N ALA A 83 -7.91 -1.31 2.56
CA ALA A 83 -7.57 -0.34 1.52
C ALA A 83 -7.28 -0.99 0.16
N VAL A 84 -6.58 -2.14 0.17
CA VAL A 84 -6.33 -2.94 -1.04
C VAL A 84 -7.66 -3.41 -1.67
N ASN A 85 -8.61 -3.86 -0.86
CA ASN A 85 -9.92 -4.27 -1.36
C ASN A 85 -10.70 -3.08 -1.94
N CYS A 86 -10.67 -1.91 -1.28
CA CYS A 86 -11.30 -0.69 -1.79
C CYS A 86 -10.76 -0.32 -3.17
N ILE A 87 -9.44 -0.28 -3.31
CA ILE A 87 -8.82 0.10 -4.58
C ILE A 87 -9.02 -0.96 -5.67
N ARG A 88 -8.98 -2.24 -5.34
CA ARG A 88 -9.25 -3.33 -6.27
C ARG A 88 -10.69 -3.28 -6.82
N GLU A 89 -11.65 -2.94 -6.01
CA GLU A 89 -13.04 -2.78 -6.45
C GLU A 89 -13.19 -1.64 -7.46
N ARG A 90 -12.40 -0.58 -7.34
CA ARG A 90 -12.35 0.54 -8.29
C ARG A 90 -11.66 0.16 -9.62
N TRP A 91 -10.66 -0.73 -9.58
CA TRP A 91 -9.97 -1.23 -10.79
C TRP A 91 -10.73 -2.30 -11.57
N ARG A 92 -11.85 -2.80 -11.06
CA ARG A 92 -12.62 -3.89 -11.68
C ARG A 92 -13.07 -3.66 -13.14
N PRO A 93 -13.32 -2.41 -13.61
CA PRO A 93 -13.59 -2.20 -15.03
C PRO A 93 -12.39 -2.52 -15.94
N ASP A 94 -11.15 -2.39 -15.41
CA ASP A 94 -9.89 -2.60 -16.13
C ASP A 94 -9.20 -3.93 -15.77
N ALA A 95 -9.95 -4.97 -15.41
CA ALA A 95 -9.38 -6.27 -15.02
C ALA A 95 -8.51 -6.92 -16.13
N ALA A 96 -8.65 -6.48 -17.39
CA ALA A 96 -7.75 -6.85 -18.49
C ALA A 96 -6.33 -6.27 -18.32
N ALA A 97 -6.15 -5.17 -17.60
CA ALA A 97 -4.83 -4.57 -17.34
C ALA A 97 -3.98 -5.36 -16.31
N LEU A 98 -4.58 -6.33 -15.62
CA LEU A 98 -3.90 -7.22 -14.68
C LEU A 98 -3.24 -8.44 -15.35
N ALA A 99 -3.56 -8.72 -16.62
CA ALA A 99 -3.27 -10.02 -17.22
C ALA A 99 -2.03 -10.08 -18.13
N ASP A 100 -1.59 -9.00 -18.79
CA ASP A 100 -0.57 -9.14 -19.83
C ASP A 100 0.53 -8.06 -19.82
N VAL A 101 1.74 -8.48 -19.46
CA VAL A 101 3.02 -7.84 -19.87
C VAL A 101 4.05 -8.95 -20.07
N PRO A 102 4.80 -8.99 -21.21
CA PRO A 102 5.75 -10.07 -21.55
C PRO A 102 6.93 -10.16 -20.57
N GLU A 103 7.42 -11.37 -20.35
CA GLU A 103 8.57 -11.66 -19.48
C GLU A 103 9.88 -11.12 -20.05
N PRO A 104 10.70 -10.51 -19.19
CA PRO A 104 12.12 -10.39 -19.42
C PRO A 104 12.96 -11.12 -18.35
N ALA A 105 14.12 -11.56 -18.79
CA ALA A 105 15.05 -12.41 -18.04
C ALA A 105 15.67 -11.77 -16.79
N THR A 106 16.05 -12.63 -15.88
CA THR A 106 16.52 -12.45 -14.51
C THR A 106 17.87 -11.74 -14.40
N GLU A 107 18.01 -10.80 -13.46
CA GLU A 107 19.21 -10.69 -12.61
C GLU A 107 18.90 -9.86 -11.34
N ASP A 108 19.23 -10.45 -10.20
CA ASP A 108 19.04 -9.91 -8.87
C ASP A 108 20.21 -8.97 -8.52
N ARG A 109 19.94 -7.67 -8.49
CA ARG A 109 20.85 -6.67 -7.92
C ARG A 109 20.08 -5.76 -6.97
N ARG A 110 20.45 -5.83 -5.69
CA ARG A 110 19.97 -4.93 -4.65
C ARG A 110 20.17 -3.49 -5.07
N LEU A 111 19.08 -2.71 -5.06
CA LEU A 111 19.10 -1.26 -5.25
C LEU A 111 19.75 -0.60 -4.02
N THR A 112 21.06 -0.46 -4.05
CA THR A 112 21.81 0.40 -3.12
C THR A 112 22.19 1.67 -3.86
N GLY A 113 21.45 2.75 -3.57
CA GLY A 113 21.75 4.09 -4.06
C GLY A 113 20.71 5.06 -3.48
N LEU A 114 21.16 6.19 -2.95
CA LEU A 114 20.35 7.33 -2.49
C LEU A 114 19.58 7.92 -3.68
N LEU A 115 18.50 7.23 -4.07
CA LEU A 115 17.49 7.80 -4.97
C LEU A 115 16.67 8.78 -4.14
N ASP A 116 16.53 9.98 -4.67
CA ASP A 116 15.67 10.96 -4.05
C ASP A 116 14.28 10.32 -3.88
N ARG A 117 13.77 10.35 -2.66
CA ARG A 117 12.54 9.65 -2.28
C ARG A 117 11.37 10.05 -3.17
N LEU A 118 11.41 11.28 -3.69
CA LEU A 118 10.41 11.81 -4.61
C LEU A 118 10.47 11.17 -6.00
N ASP A 119 11.67 10.83 -6.48
CA ASP A 119 11.82 10.17 -7.78
C ASP A 119 11.32 8.74 -7.73
N LEU A 120 11.60 8.00 -6.65
CA LEU A 120 11.10 6.65 -6.45
C LEU A 120 9.56 6.61 -6.40
N GLU A 121 8.92 7.51 -5.68
CA GLU A 121 7.45 7.58 -5.60
C GLU A 121 6.82 7.87 -6.98
N ARG A 122 7.43 8.76 -7.77
CA ARG A 122 6.99 9.04 -9.15
C ARG A 122 7.11 7.82 -10.06
N GLU A 123 8.21 7.09 -9.95
CA GLU A 123 8.43 5.90 -10.79
C GLU A 123 7.51 4.74 -10.36
N ILE A 124 7.22 4.57 -9.07
CA ILE A 124 6.21 3.63 -8.58
C ILE A 124 4.83 3.98 -9.15
N ALA A 125 4.47 5.26 -9.22
CA ALA A 125 3.20 5.71 -9.78
C ALA A 125 3.02 5.35 -11.26
N ARG A 126 4.12 5.24 -12.02
CA ARG A 126 4.13 4.86 -13.45
C ARG A 126 3.97 3.36 -13.70
N LEU A 127 4.13 2.53 -12.69
CA LEU A 127 3.96 1.09 -12.83
C LEU A 127 2.50 0.73 -13.16
N PRO A 128 2.26 -0.31 -13.95
CA PRO A 128 0.92 -0.88 -14.12
C PRO A 128 0.31 -1.24 -12.75
N ALA A 129 -1.00 -1.03 -12.60
CA ALA A 129 -1.71 -1.13 -11.32
C ALA A 129 -1.42 -2.43 -10.55
N GLY A 130 -1.46 -3.59 -11.21
CA GLY A 130 -1.17 -4.89 -10.59
C GLY A 130 0.27 -5.00 -10.08
N GLY A 131 1.24 -4.62 -10.92
CA GLY A 131 2.66 -4.64 -10.54
C GLY A 131 2.97 -3.66 -9.41
N ARG A 132 2.37 -2.46 -9.46
CA ARG A 132 2.47 -1.45 -8.39
C ARG A 132 1.91 -1.97 -7.07
N ALA A 133 0.71 -2.57 -7.08
CA ALA A 133 0.11 -3.11 -5.88
C ALA A 133 0.96 -4.23 -5.25
N VAL A 134 1.44 -5.17 -6.06
CA VAL A 134 2.29 -6.27 -5.57
C VAL A 134 3.60 -5.73 -5.01
N LEU A 135 4.25 -4.77 -5.67
CA LEU A 135 5.50 -4.16 -5.21
C LEU A 135 5.30 -3.42 -3.88
N VAL A 136 4.25 -2.60 -3.77
CA VAL A 136 3.95 -1.85 -2.54
C VAL A 136 3.64 -2.79 -1.39
N LEU A 137 2.83 -3.83 -1.61
CA LEU A 137 2.48 -4.80 -0.58
C LEU A 137 3.68 -5.63 -0.14
N HIS A 138 4.49 -6.13 -1.08
CA HIS A 138 5.61 -7.00 -0.76
C HIS A 138 6.81 -6.22 -0.21
N ASP A 139 7.29 -5.20 -0.95
CA ASP A 139 8.58 -4.55 -0.64
C ASP A 139 8.47 -3.44 0.41
N LEU A 140 7.30 -2.81 0.54
CA LEU A 140 7.12 -1.69 1.49
C LEU A 140 6.31 -2.09 2.72
N GLU A 141 5.35 -3.00 2.59
CA GLU A 141 4.49 -3.42 3.70
C GLU A 141 4.82 -4.82 4.24
N GLY A 142 5.68 -5.60 3.54
CA GLY A 142 6.20 -6.88 4.02
C GLY A 142 5.23 -8.06 3.92
N TYR A 143 4.23 -7.98 3.03
CA TYR A 143 3.29 -9.09 2.79
C TYR A 143 3.97 -10.26 2.06
N THR A 144 3.60 -11.48 2.40
CA THR A 144 3.97 -12.67 1.63
C THR A 144 3.20 -12.73 0.31
N HIS A 145 3.69 -13.51 -0.65
CA HIS A 145 2.98 -13.70 -1.92
C HIS A 145 1.62 -14.38 -1.75
N GLU A 146 1.48 -15.23 -0.75
CA GLU A 146 0.23 -15.91 -0.39
C GLU A 146 -0.81 -14.90 0.15
N GLU A 147 -0.39 -14.00 1.03
CA GLU A 147 -1.24 -12.92 1.53
C GLU A 147 -1.65 -11.93 0.43
N ILE A 148 -0.70 -11.58 -0.45
CA ILE A 148 -0.96 -10.72 -1.62
C ILE A 148 -1.94 -11.40 -2.57
N ALA A 149 -1.75 -12.69 -2.85
CA ALA A 149 -2.64 -13.46 -3.70
C ALA A 149 -4.08 -13.46 -3.17
N ALA A 150 -4.24 -13.71 -1.87
CA ALA A 150 -5.55 -13.64 -1.21
C ALA A 150 -6.16 -12.24 -1.25
N ALA A 151 -5.37 -11.18 -0.99
CA ALA A 151 -5.84 -9.80 -0.97
C ALA A 151 -6.23 -9.28 -2.37
N LEU A 152 -5.45 -9.62 -3.41
CA LEU A 152 -5.67 -9.16 -4.77
C LEU A 152 -6.57 -10.08 -5.59
N GLY A 153 -6.85 -11.31 -5.12
CA GLY A 153 -7.63 -12.32 -5.85
C GLY A 153 -6.88 -12.86 -7.07
N ILE A 154 -5.57 -13.04 -6.95
CA ILE A 154 -4.67 -13.60 -7.97
C ILE A 154 -3.98 -14.86 -7.45
N GLU A 155 -3.27 -15.58 -8.30
CA GLU A 155 -2.41 -16.70 -7.89
C GLU A 155 -1.10 -16.19 -7.28
N ALA A 156 -0.50 -16.93 -6.31
CA ALA A 156 0.80 -16.59 -5.72
C ALA A 156 1.91 -16.54 -6.79
N GLY A 157 1.83 -17.39 -7.81
CA GLY A 157 2.74 -17.36 -8.97
C GLY A 157 2.61 -16.05 -9.78
N THR A 158 1.39 -15.56 -9.95
CA THR A 158 1.11 -14.26 -10.61
C THR A 158 1.70 -13.11 -9.76
N SER A 159 1.56 -13.16 -8.43
CA SER A 159 2.18 -12.18 -7.55
C SER A 159 3.71 -12.15 -7.72
N LYS A 160 4.38 -13.33 -7.73
CA LYS A 160 5.83 -13.43 -7.96
C LYS A 160 6.26 -12.84 -9.30
N SER A 161 5.56 -13.17 -10.38
CA SER A 161 5.89 -12.68 -11.72
C SER A 161 5.63 -11.17 -11.86
N GLN A 162 4.54 -10.64 -11.27
CA GLN A 162 4.26 -9.21 -11.26
C GLN A 162 5.31 -8.43 -10.46
N LEU A 163 5.77 -8.94 -9.31
CA LEU A 163 6.84 -8.31 -8.54
C LEU A 163 8.15 -8.23 -9.33
N SER A 164 8.54 -9.33 -9.98
CA SER A 164 9.73 -9.38 -10.83
C SER A 164 9.68 -8.33 -11.94
N ARG A 165 8.57 -8.25 -12.67
CA ARG A 165 8.38 -7.24 -13.73
C ARG A 165 8.36 -5.82 -13.19
N ALA A 166 7.67 -5.56 -12.08
CA ALA A 166 7.63 -4.24 -11.44
C ALA A 166 9.02 -3.76 -11.05
N ARG A 167 9.81 -4.61 -10.39
CA ARG A 167 11.21 -4.31 -10.04
C ARG A 167 12.08 -4.03 -11.26
N GLN A 168 11.89 -4.78 -12.35
CA GLN A 168 12.65 -4.56 -13.59
C GLN A 168 12.25 -3.24 -14.25
N SER A 169 10.94 -2.93 -14.32
CA SER A 169 10.47 -1.63 -14.83
C SER A 169 11.04 -0.48 -14.03
N LEU A 170 11.05 -0.56 -12.69
CA LEU A 170 11.69 0.46 -11.85
C LEU A 170 13.18 0.62 -12.14
N ARG A 171 13.95 -0.47 -12.28
CA ARG A 171 15.36 -0.38 -12.62
C ARG A 171 15.58 0.35 -13.97
N THR A 172 14.73 0.07 -14.95
CA THR A 172 14.79 0.72 -16.27
C THR A 172 14.44 2.21 -16.18
N LEU A 173 13.42 2.57 -15.43
CA LEU A 173 12.97 3.94 -15.25
C LEU A 173 14.01 4.77 -14.50
N LEU A 174 14.54 4.25 -13.42
CA LEU A 174 15.56 4.89 -12.58
C LEU A 174 16.93 4.97 -13.30
N GLY A 175 17.27 3.99 -14.14
CA GLY A 175 18.49 4.00 -14.95
C GLY A 175 18.45 4.96 -16.16
N ARG A 176 17.26 5.49 -16.51
CA ARG A 176 17.08 6.47 -17.61
C ARG A 176 17.15 7.94 -17.16
N GLN A 177 17.34 8.22 -15.90
CA GLN A 177 17.50 9.61 -15.44
C GLN A 177 18.79 10.18 -16.05
N PRO A 178 18.72 11.25 -16.85
CA PRO A 178 19.91 11.91 -17.35
C PRO A 178 20.67 12.49 -16.15
N HIS A 179 21.95 12.21 -16.09
CA HIS A 179 22.90 12.92 -15.24
C HIS A 179 23.02 14.37 -15.78
N GLU A 180 21.98 15.18 -15.57
CA GLU A 180 22.08 16.62 -15.73
C GLU A 180 22.74 17.19 -14.48
N GLY A 181 24.02 17.49 -14.58
CA GLY A 181 24.69 18.20 -13.51
C GLY A 181 26.17 17.87 -13.32
N ARG A 182 26.93 17.66 -14.42
CA ARG A 182 28.37 17.86 -14.33
C ARG A 182 28.75 19.05 -15.22
N VAL A 183 28.60 20.24 -14.66
CA VAL A 183 29.32 21.39 -15.17
C VAL A 183 30.73 21.24 -14.64
N ASP A 184 31.65 20.81 -15.50
CA ASP A 184 33.07 20.91 -15.23
C ASP A 184 33.48 22.38 -15.40
N PRO A 185 34.40 22.87 -14.55
CA PRO A 185 34.83 24.26 -14.52
C PRO A 185 35.65 24.68 -15.72
#